data_e63e51ea6bf27b1207fe637cc81f68bc
#
_entry.id   e63e51ea6bf27b1207fe637cc81f68bc
#
_cell.length_a   1.000
_cell.length_b   1.000
_cell.length_c   1.000
_cell.angle_alpha   90.00
_cell.angle_beta   90.00
_cell.angle_gamma   90.00
#
_symmetry.space_group_name_H-M   'P 1'
#
loop_
_entity.id
_entity.type
_entity.pdbx_description
1 polymer ?
#
loop_
_entity_poly.entity_id
_entity_poly.type
_entity_poly.pdbx_seq_one_letter_code
_entity_poly.pdbx_strand_id
1 'polypeptide(L)'
;MKLFRRIAAAIIVAALSVPAFAVATTDGDDNKKQENVMVGDDYQIVRNEIVDAIRYVSAVPSQKVCSNKIDIEIEGDVVRSVVFTRGCNRNGKGIGALIQGMTVAEAVKRLKGINCSNRGTSCPDQLARVLEAACLAR
;
A
#
# COMPACT_ATOMS: atom_id res chain seq x y z
N MET A 1 79.73 -0.69 1.07
CA MET A 1 80.41 0.47 1.66
C MET A 1 79.45 1.68 1.63
N LYS A 2 79.30 2.29 2.82
CA LYS A 2 78.90 3.69 3.06
C LYS A 2 77.45 4.09 2.65
N LEU A 3 76.66 4.83 3.36
CA LEU A 3 76.76 5.40 4.72
C LEU A 3 75.41 6.05 5.03
N PHE A 4 74.95 5.80 6.20
CA PHE A 4 73.89 6.53 6.95
C PHE A 4 73.72 7.99 6.59
N ARG A 5 72.45 8.41 6.56
CA ARG A 5 72.07 9.66 7.23
C ARG A 5 70.60 9.68 7.66
N ARG A 6 70.46 9.66 8.97
CA ARG A 6 69.19 9.95 9.69
C ARG A 6 68.89 11.43 9.53
N ILE A 7 67.61 11.72 9.18
CA ILE A 7 67.08 13.02 9.49
C ILE A 7 65.76 12.75 10.18
N ALA A 8 65.71 13.04 11.47
CA ALA A 8 64.50 13.09 12.28
C ALA A 8 63.78 14.42 11.98
N ALA A 9 62.58 14.37 11.48
CA ALA A 9 61.71 15.54 11.42
C ALA A 9 60.60 15.33 12.42
N ALA A 10 60.60 16.12 13.46
CA ALA A 10 59.55 16.19 14.47
C ALA A 10 58.27 16.74 13.83
N ILE A 11 57.20 15.93 13.82
CA ILE A 11 55.89 16.40 13.45
C ILE A 11 55.19 16.86 14.72
N ILE A 12 55.01 18.14 14.82
CA ILE A 12 54.19 18.80 15.85
C ILE A 12 52.72 18.41 15.60
N VAL A 13 52.20 17.61 16.51
CA VAL A 13 50.76 17.32 16.52
C VAL A 13 50.04 18.52 17.16
N ALA A 14 49.50 19.39 16.33
CA ALA A 14 48.55 20.40 16.79
C ALA A 14 47.22 19.72 17.09
N ALA A 15 46.91 19.56 18.36
CA ALA A 15 45.59 19.11 18.82
C ALA A 15 44.57 20.19 18.54
N LEU A 16 43.84 20.06 17.45
CA LEU A 16 42.63 20.80 17.23
C LEU A 16 41.52 20.08 17.98
N SER A 17 41.12 20.63 19.10
CA SER A 17 39.95 20.25 19.88
C SER A 17 38.70 20.57 19.04
N VAL A 18 38.11 19.56 18.45
CA VAL A 18 36.78 19.65 17.84
C VAL A 18 35.76 19.56 18.98
N PRO A 19 34.86 20.55 19.16
CA PRO A 19 33.79 20.40 20.12
C PRO A 19 32.90 19.25 19.70
N ALA A 20 32.71 18.31 20.62
CA ALA A 20 31.74 17.23 20.46
C ALA A 20 30.33 17.85 20.35
N PHE A 21 29.88 17.98 19.10
CA PHE A 21 28.46 18.23 18.85
C PHE A 21 27.77 16.90 19.15
N ALA A 22 27.08 16.83 20.26
CA ALA A 22 26.22 15.72 20.62
C ALA A 22 25.10 15.66 19.57
N VAL A 23 25.28 14.81 18.56
CA VAL A 23 24.19 14.38 17.72
C VAL A 23 23.32 13.50 18.59
N ALA A 24 22.20 14.06 19.06
CA ALA A 24 21.13 13.26 19.61
C ALA A 24 20.64 12.36 18.50
N THR A 25 21.04 11.10 18.53
CA THR A 25 20.40 10.03 17.78
C THR A 25 19.02 9.86 18.39
N THR A 26 18.04 10.56 17.83
CA THR A 26 16.64 10.17 17.98
C THR A 26 16.50 8.91 17.13
N ASP A 27 16.59 7.75 17.78
CA ASP A 27 16.09 6.50 17.29
C ASP A 27 14.55 6.63 17.21
N GLY A 28 14.09 7.34 16.17
CA GLY A 28 12.74 7.31 15.70
C GLY A 28 12.70 6.25 14.62
N ASP A 29 12.31 5.05 15.00
CA ASP A 29 11.93 3.99 14.07
C ASP A 29 10.60 4.38 13.39
N ASP A 30 10.67 5.47 12.65
CA ASP A 30 9.61 5.89 11.74
C ASP A 30 9.80 5.14 10.42
N ASN A 31 9.64 3.79 10.46
CA ASN A 31 9.26 3.03 9.30
C ASN A 31 7.82 3.40 8.93
N LYS A 32 7.62 4.66 8.58
CA LYS A 32 6.40 5.18 8.01
C LYS A 32 6.35 4.68 6.57
N LYS A 33 5.90 3.41 6.45
CA LYS A 33 5.45 2.81 5.21
C LYS A 33 4.60 3.87 4.51
N GLN A 34 5.09 4.42 3.41
CA GLN A 34 4.32 5.36 2.59
C GLN A 34 3.10 4.59 2.10
N GLU A 35 2.01 4.73 2.81
CA GLU A 35 0.71 4.30 2.34
C GLU A 35 0.39 5.18 1.14
N ASN A 36 0.42 4.60 -0.06
CA ASN A 36 -0.07 5.24 -1.27
C ASN A 36 -1.60 5.33 -1.17
N VAL A 37 -2.06 6.36 -0.48
CA VAL A 37 -3.48 6.65 -0.36
C VAL A 37 -3.96 7.19 -1.71
N MET A 38 -4.78 6.42 -2.41
CA MET A 38 -5.45 6.85 -3.63
C MET A 38 -6.89 7.22 -3.28
N VAL A 39 -7.26 8.47 -3.54
CA VAL A 39 -8.60 8.98 -3.28
C VAL A 39 -9.35 9.05 -4.60
N GLY A 40 -10.44 8.29 -4.73
CA GLY A 40 -11.42 8.44 -5.79
C GLY A 40 -12.55 9.38 -5.37
N ASP A 41 -13.49 9.67 -6.27
CA ASP A 41 -14.59 10.60 -6.01
C ASP A 41 -15.44 10.20 -4.79
N ASP A 42 -15.60 8.90 -4.53
CA ASP A 42 -16.42 8.38 -3.46
C ASP A 42 -15.86 7.10 -2.78
N TYR A 43 -14.54 6.88 -2.86
CA TYR A 43 -13.82 5.83 -2.13
C TYR A 43 -12.39 6.26 -1.84
N GLN A 44 -11.74 5.59 -0.89
CA GLN A 44 -10.34 5.82 -0.53
C GLN A 44 -9.61 4.49 -0.44
N ILE A 45 -8.53 4.31 -1.23
CA ILE A 45 -7.61 3.18 -1.09
C ILE A 45 -6.60 3.54 -0.01
N VAL A 46 -6.62 2.81 1.10
CA VAL A 46 -5.75 3.03 2.27
C VAL A 46 -4.52 2.11 2.27
N ARG A 47 -4.55 1.05 1.47
CA ARG A 47 -3.42 0.12 1.29
C ARG A 47 -3.40 -0.36 -0.15
N ASN A 48 -2.23 -0.31 -0.79
CA ASN A 48 -1.99 -0.92 -2.10
C ASN A 48 -0.51 -1.29 -2.17
N GLU A 49 -0.18 -2.51 -1.80
CA GLU A 49 1.21 -3.00 -1.74
C GLU A 49 1.31 -4.41 -2.31
N ILE A 50 2.51 -4.76 -2.77
CA ILE A 50 2.81 -6.11 -3.27
C ILE A 50 3.80 -6.76 -2.30
N VAL A 51 3.42 -7.92 -1.78
CA VAL A 51 4.26 -8.76 -0.90
C VAL A 51 4.21 -10.18 -1.44
N ASP A 52 5.37 -10.79 -1.70
CA ASP A 52 5.49 -12.15 -2.22
C ASP A 52 4.62 -12.43 -3.46
N ALA A 53 4.65 -11.49 -4.43
CA ALA A 53 3.87 -11.52 -5.68
C ALA A 53 2.34 -11.37 -5.50
N ILE A 54 1.85 -11.19 -4.29
CA ILE A 54 0.44 -10.93 -3.99
C ILE A 54 0.26 -9.43 -3.74
N ARG A 55 -0.68 -8.83 -4.44
CA ARG A 55 -1.10 -7.45 -4.20
C ARG A 55 -2.20 -7.43 -3.14
N TYR A 56 -1.96 -6.68 -2.08
CA TYR A 56 -2.92 -6.42 -1.01
C TYR A 56 -3.50 -5.03 -1.17
N VAL A 57 -4.80 -4.95 -1.35
CA VAL A 57 -5.53 -3.69 -1.46
C VAL A 57 -6.54 -3.61 -0.35
N SER A 58 -6.53 -2.50 0.41
CA SER A 58 -7.59 -2.18 1.38
C SER A 58 -8.19 -0.84 1.03
N ALA A 59 -9.51 -0.76 1.02
CA ALA A 59 -10.21 0.46 0.69
C ALA A 59 -11.37 0.74 1.65
N VAL A 60 -11.63 2.02 1.87
CA VAL A 60 -12.82 2.54 2.52
C VAL A 60 -13.77 2.96 1.41
N PRO A 61 -14.90 2.26 1.20
CA PRO A 61 -15.87 2.60 0.18
C PRO A 61 -16.72 3.81 0.60
N SER A 62 -17.52 4.31 -0.34
CA SER A 62 -18.48 5.37 -0.11
C SER A 62 -19.39 5.09 1.09
N GLN A 63 -19.74 6.14 1.83
CA GLN A 63 -20.74 6.05 2.90
C GLN A 63 -22.16 5.73 2.40
N LYS A 64 -22.39 5.75 1.09
CA LYS A 64 -23.65 5.36 0.45
C LYS A 64 -23.85 3.85 0.44
N VAL A 65 -22.84 3.04 0.74
CA VAL A 65 -22.92 1.58 0.77
C VAL A 65 -22.88 1.04 2.20
N CYS A 66 -23.25 -0.24 2.35
CA CYS A 66 -23.37 -0.85 3.68
C CYS A 66 -22.04 -1.32 4.27
N SER A 67 -21.06 -1.63 3.44
CA SER A 67 -19.70 -2.01 3.89
C SER A 67 -18.90 -0.77 4.26
N ASN A 68 -18.02 -0.90 5.24
CA ASN A 68 -17.12 0.17 5.66
C ASN A 68 -15.65 -0.08 5.29
N LYS A 69 -15.34 -1.29 4.83
CA LYS A 69 -14.00 -1.67 4.36
C LYS A 69 -14.12 -2.79 3.34
N ILE A 70 -13.22 -2.76 2.37
CA ILE A 70 -13.04 -3.82 1.36
C ILE A 70 -11.56 -4.20 1.38
N ASP A 71 -11.26 -5.45 1.69
CA ASP A 71 -9.91 -6.02 1.62
C ASP A 71 -9.85 -7.00 0.44
N ILE A 72 -8.82 -6.89 -0.37
CA ILE A 72 -8.67 -7.63 -1.62
C ILE A 72 -7.26 -8.19 -1.71
N GLU A 73 -7.15 -9.45 -2.13
CA GLU A 73 -5.88 -10.08 -2.48
C GLU A 73 -5.90 -10.45 -3.98
N ILE A 74 -4.82 -10.09 -4.68
CA ILE A 74 -4.69 -10.28 -6.13
C ILE A 74 -3.33 -10.89 -6.40
N GLU A 75 -3.29 -11.97 -7.17
CA GLU A 75 -2.07 -12.60 -7.65
C GLU A 75 -1.96 -12.38 -9.16
N GLY A 76 -0.92 -11.65 -9.58
CA GLY A 76 -0.82 -11.21 -10.97
C GLY A 76 -2.01 -10.33 -11.35
N ASP A 77 -2.90 -10.83 -12.18
CA ASP A 77 -4.15 -10.22 -12.61
C ASP A 77 -5.42 -10.94 -12.09
N VAL A 78 -5.25 -11.96 -11.24
CA VAL A 78 -6.35 -12.80 -10.75
C VAL A 78 -6.73 -12.47 -9.32
N VAL A 79 -8.01 -12.29 -9.08
CA VAL A 79 -8.57 -12.06 -7.73
C VAL A 79 -8.49 -13.36 -6.92
N ARG A 80 -7.75 -13.34 -5.81
CA ARG A 80 -7.62 -14.46 -4.88
C ARG A 80 -8.67 -14.45 -3.79
N SER A 81 -8.89 -13.31 -3.20
CA SER A 81 -9.87 -13.16 -2.14
C SER A 81 -10.44 -11.74 -2.08
N VAL A 82 -11.68 -11.62 -1.62
CA VAL A 82 -12.31 -10.35 -1.30
C VAL A 82 -13.12 -10.49 -0.03
N VAL A 83 -12.88 -9.59 0.91
CA VAL A 83 -13.57 -9.52 2.19
C VAL A 83 -14.21 -8.15 2.37
N PHE A 84 -15.52 -8.14 2.58
CA PHE A 84 -16.25 -6.94 2.97
C PHE A 84 -16.44 -6.92 4.49
N THR A 85 -16.04 -5.84 5.13
CA THR A 85 -16.28 -5.61 6.56
C THR A 85 -17.56 -4.81 6.72
N ARG A 86 -18.46 -5.28 7.57
CA ARG A 86 -19.84 -4.78 7.73
C ARG A 86 -20.69 -4.94 6.46
N GLY A 87 -21.94 -4.49 6.53
CA GLY A 87 -22.91 -4.57 5.43
C GLY A 87 -23.64 -5.90 5.38
N CYS A 88 -24.18 -6.24 4.21
CA CYS A 88 -24.89 -7.50 3.97
C CYS A 88 -23.92 -8.67 3.93
N ASN A 89 -23.59 -9.24 5.07
CA ASN A 89 -22.56 -10.29 5.22
C ASN A 89 -22.72 -11.45 4.21
N ARG A 90 -23.97 -11.90 3.98
CA ARG A 90 -24.26 -12.97 3.01
C ARG A 90 -23.94 -12.55 1.58
N ASN A 91 -24.32 -11.34 1.20
CA ASN A 91 -24.06 -10.81 -0.13
C ASN A 91 -22.56 -10.58 -0.38
N GLY A 92 -21.84 -10.00 0.60
CA GLY A 92 -20.39 -9.81 0.51
C GLY A 92 -19.63 -11.11 0.34
N LYS A 93 -19.98 -12.15 1.11
CA LYS A 93 -19.41 -13.49 0.96
C LYS A 93 -19.73 -14.13 -0.39
N GLY A 94 -20.98 -13.97 -0.87
CA GLY A 94 -21.40 -14.48 -2.18
C GLY A 94 -20.61 -13.83 -3.32
N ILE A 95 -20.45 -12.51 -3.31
CA ILE A 95 -19.67 -11.79 -4.31
C ILE A 95 -18.20 -12.24 -4.28
N GLY A 96 -17.59 -12.30 -3.10
CA GLY A 96 -16.21 -12.76 -2.95
C GLY A 96 -16.00 -14.16 -3.52
N ALA A 97 -16.90 -15.09 -3.23
CA ALA A 97 -16.84 -16.46 -3.76
C ALA A 97 -17.02 -16.53 -5.28
N LEU A 98 -17.92 -15.70 -5.85
CA LEU A 98 -18.20 -15.71 -7.29
C LEU A 98 -17.05 -15.13 -8.13
N ILE A 99 -16.30 -14.13 -7.60
CA ILE A 99 -15.23 -13.49 -8.37
C ILE A 99 -13.85 -14.07 -8.08
N GLN A 100 -13.73 -14.93 -7.08
CA GLN A 100 -12.49 -15.65 -6.80
C GLN A 100 -12.06 -16.47 -8.03
N GLY A 101 -10.81 -16.27 -8.47
CA GLY A 101 -10.29 -16.90 -9.68
C GLY A 101 -10.58 -16.13 -10.98
N MET A 102 -11.38 -15.07 -10.94
CA MET A 102 -11.56 -14.20 -12.11
C MET A 102 -10.38 -13.24 -12.28
N THR A 103 -10.13 -12.81 -13.52
CA THR A 103 -9.23 -11.69 -13.76
C THR A 103 -9.83 -10.39 -13.22
N VAL A 104 -8.97 -9.46 -12.82
CA VAL A 104 -9.41 -8.14 -12.36
C VAL A 104 -10.30 -7.45 -13.41
N ALA A 105 -9.91 -7.51 -14.68
CA ALA A 105 -10.68 -6.91 -15.77
C ALA A 105 -12.08 -7.50 -15.90
N GLU A 106 -12.24 -8.81 -15.79
CA GLU A 106 -13.55 -9.48 -15.86
C GLU A 106 -14.39 -9.17 -14.62
N ALA A 107 -13.80 -9.15 -13.42
CA ALA A 107 -14.49 -8.77 -12.20
C ALA A 107 -15.01 -7.32 -12.29
N VAL A 108 -14.19 -6.38 -12.76
CA VAL A 108 -14.59 -4.98 -12.99
C VAL A 108 -15.76 -4.92 -13.99
N LYS A 109 -15.64 -5.58 -15.13
CA LYS A 109 -16.68 -5.59 -16.16
C LYS A 109 -18.04 -6.06 -15.64
N ARG A 110 -18.04 -7.06 -14.75
CA ARG A 110 -19.29 -7.65 -14.21
C ARG A 110 -19.91 -6.83 -13.08
N LEU A 111 -19.10 -6.15 -12.30
CA LEU A 111 -19.54 -5.52 -11.05
C LEU A 111 -19.75 -4.02 -11.18
N LYS A 112 -19.08 -3.36 -12.13
CA LYS A 112 -19.17 -1.90 -12.31
C LYS A 112 -20.56 -1.49 -12.76
N GLY A 113 -21.10 -0.45 -12.13
CA GLY A 113 -22.42 0.11 -12.43
C GLY A 113 -23.59 -0.59 -11.75
N ILE A 114 -23.36 -1.67 -10.99
CA ILE A 114 -24.43 -2.26 -10.18
C ILE A 114 -24.88 -1.26 -9.12
N ASN A 115 -26.16 -0.92 -9.12
CA ASN A 115 -26.76 0.03 -8.19
C ASN A 115 -27.57 -0.69 -7.11
N CYS A 116 -27.51 -0.19 -5.88
CA CYS A 116 -28.27 -0.70 -4.75
C CYS A 116 -29.26 0.37 -4.27
N SER A 117 -30.56 0.08 -4.41
CA SER A 117 -31.64 0.94 -3.86
C SER A 117 -31.53 2.41 -4.28
N ASN A 118 -31.26 2.69 -5.56
CA ASN A 118 -31.13 4.04 -6.14
C ASN A 118 -30.07 4.94 -5.47
N ARG A 119 -29.07 4.36 -4.82
CA ARG A 119 -27.96 5.11 -4.18
C ARG A 119 -26.91 5.60 -5.16
N GLY A 120 -27.01 5.24 -6.44
CA GLY A 120 -26.03 5.54 -7.49
C GLY A 120 -24.79 4.65 -7.46
N THR A 121 -24.64 3.77 -6.47
CA THR A 121 -23.55 2.83 -6.28
C THR A 121 -23.98 1.65 -5.42
N SER A 122 -23.09 0.66 -5.25
CA SER A 122 -23.28 -0.51 -4.38
C SER A 122 -21.95 -1.05 -3.89
N CYS A 123 -21.95 -2.01 -2.95
CA CYS A 123 -20.71 -2.69 -2.55
C CYS A 123 -19.98 -3.34 -3.73
N PRO A 124 -20.65 -4.07 -4.66
CA PRO A 124 -19.99 -4.59 -5.87
C PRO A 124 -19.44 -3.49 -6.79
N ASP A 125 -20.17 -2.41 -7.01
CA ASP A 125 -19.70 -1.28 -7.83
C ASP A 125 -18.46 -0.60 -7.20
N GLN A 126 -18.49 -0.38 -5.88
CA GLN A 126 -17.34 0.16 -5.15
C GLN A 126 -16.11 -0.75 -5.25
N LEU A 127 -16.30 -2.07 -5.15
CA LEU A 127 -15.23 -3.04 -5.37
C LEU A 127 -14.65 -2.93 -6.78
N ALA A 128 -15.50 -2.82 -7.81
CA ALA A 128 -15.05 -2.66 -9.18
C ALA A 128 -14.20 -1.38 -9.39
N ARG A 129 -14.65 -0.26 -8.82
CA ARG A 129 -13.90 1.02 -8.88
C ARG A 129 -12.54 0.93 -8.18
N VAL A 130 -12.48 0.29 -7.02
CA VAL A 130 -11.24 0.04 -6.29
C VAL A 130 -10.28 -0.84 -7.09
N LEU A 131 -10.77 -1.93 -7.68
CA LEU A 131 -9.98 -2.82 -8.53
C LEU A 131 -9.44 -2.10 -9.77
N GLU A 132 -10.27 -1.29 -10.42
CA GLU A 132 -9.89 -0.50 -11.59
C GLU A 132 -8.77 0.49 -11.23
N ALA A 133 -8.93 1.25 -10.15
CA ALA A 133 -7.94 2.22 -9.71
C ALA A 133 -6.63 1.57 -9.23
N ALA A 134 -6.71 0.48 -8.46
CA ALA A 134 -5.54 -0.17 -7.89
C ALA A 134 -4.71 -0.96 -8.91
N CYS A 135 -5.32 -1.47 -9.97
CA CYS A 135 -4.70 -2.45 -10.86
C CYS A 135 -4.70 -2.06 -12.34
N LEU A 136 -5.71 -1.35 -12.83
CA LEU A 136 -5.90 -1.06 -14.26
C LEU A 136 -5.58 0.39 -14.63
N ALA A 137 -5.61 1.32 -13.69
CA ALA A 137 -5.19 2.70 -13.94
C ALA A 137 -3.67 2.74 -14.15
N ARG A 138 -3.25 3.08 -15.36
CA ARG A 138 -1.87 3.37 -15.77
C ARG A 138 -1.77 4.80 -16.27
#